data_ec172d30ab48e16af5b4d6d6a84d7ba1
#
_entry.id   ec172d30ab48e16af5b4d6d6a84d7ba1
#
_cell.length_a   1.000
_cell.length_b   1.000
_cell.length_c   1.000
_cell.angle_alpha   90.00
_cell.angle_beta   90.00
_cell.angle_gamma   90.00
#
_symmetry.space_group_name_H-M   'P 1'
#
loop_
_entity.id
_entity.type
_entity.pdbx_description
1 polymer ?
#
loop_
_entity_poly.entity_id
_entity_poly.type
_entity_poly.pdbx_seq_one_letter_code
_entity_poly.pdbx_strand_id
1 'polypeptide(L)'
;MSSVVSGAPEPGGPEPGALVPGALVPGGGGQAAAPGGGGQAAAGLDRYRGPEYGRLLAAARRSLERTGGSLTGRISVADPDDAERKAIIGITGVHQPAGTRRLTVSLADLDAAVSRGAGCGLVPLLTELGGPLRNRPAAAASLAASRAELAALAEASPLSVSCDWYRQWVSELGQDGTLTRLATQGDAELLGQAVRVLEFLDGRPAGGELAGAARAGAGPAGAGSAGPGSAGARPAGARPSGAGPIALPALAAQITGDTKALNHGTGLGTLVLRALAVRAGVARPGSAAERRELWDRAGVLVDDLASRVLVLNLPAEGEGLGEWLTGAARYGTPFQVTLHQLAAHPIQVSCPRIFVCENPAVLRRACAELGAACPPLVCTEGRPSTAFHRLVGLAVGAGAELWYHGDFDWPGVAIAADVIARYGGRAWRMSASDYLLAASEGVRLRGEPVNAPWDPELREAMRVTGHAVYEETLGDQLLADLATYRLRA
;
A
#
# COMPACT_ATOMS: atom_id res chain seq x y z
N MET A 1 -3.20 44.33 27.83
CA MET A 1 -4.11 45.30 27.22
C MET A 1 -4.18 44.96 25.73
N SER A 2 -5.32 44.51 25.36
CA SER A 2 -6.14 44.69 24.14
C SER A 2 -5.57 44.07 22.90
N SER A 3 -6.32 43.40 22.10
CA SER A 3 -7.62 42.67 22.14
C SER A 3 -7.70 41.88 20.83
N VAL A 4 -8.22 40.70 20.98
CA VAL A 4 -8.53 39.73 19.92
C VAL A 4 -9.69 40.26 19.06
N VAL A 5 -9.61 40.11 17.74
CA VAL A 5 -10.80 40.11 16.87
C VAL A 5 -10.82 38.79 16.11
N SER A 6 -11.82 38.01 16.49
CA SER A 6 -12.28 36.79 15.86
C SER A 6 -13.04 37.13 14.59
N GLY A 7 -12.70 36.48 13.48
CA GLY A 7 -13.51 36.45 12.26
C GLY A 7 -13.85 35.02 11.92
N ALA A 8 -15.09 34.61 12.14
CA ALA A 8 -15.63 33.33 11.68
C ALA A 8 -15.94 33.41 10.18
N PRO A 9 -15.74 32.34 9.39
CA PRO A 9 -16.23 32.29 8.02
C PRO A 9 -17.71 31.92 7.96
N GLU A 10 -18.43 32.59 7.08
CA GLU A 10 -19.83 32.33 6.74
C GLU A 10 -20.01 30.94 6.06
N PRO A 11 -21.19 30.31 6.18
CA PRO A 11 -21.46 29.02 5.56
C PRO A 11 -21.75 29.21 4.07
N GLY A 12 -20.96 28.56 3.22
CA GLY A 12 -21.19 28.44 1.80
C GLY A 12 -22.49 27.69 1.50
N GLY A 13 -23.25 28.20 0.54
CA GLY A 13 -24.50 27.62 0.07
C GLY A 13 -24.29 26.26 -0.64
N PRO A 14 -25.37 25.49 -0.87
CA PRO A 14 -25.27 24.14 -1.37
C PRO A 14 -24.82 24.09 -2.83
N GLU A 15 -23.84 23.25 -3.10
CA GLU A 15 -23.41 22.87 -4.44
C GLU A 15 -24.53 22.18 -5.24
N PRO A 16 -24.62 22.33 -6.57
CA PRO A 16 -25.62 21.68 -7.40
C PRO A 16 -25.40 20.15 -7.41
N GLY A 17 -26.49 19.44 -7.07
CA GLY A 17 -26.53 18.00 -6.86
C GLY A 17 -25.91 17.17 -7.97
N ALA A 18 -25.07 16.25 -7.58
CA ALA A 18 -24.55 15.18 -8.41
C ALA A 18 -25.70 14.35 -8.99
N LEU A 19 -25.78 14.25 -10.29
CA LEU A 19 -26.68 13.36 -11.01
C LEU A 19 -26.41 11.92 -10.59
N VAL A 20 -27.41 11.27 -9.98
CA VAL A 20 -27.37 9.84 -9.63
C VAL A 20 -27.49 9.04 -10.93
N PRO A 21 -26.46 8.32 -11.40
CA PRO A 21 -26.54 7.53 -12.62
C PRO A 21 -27.50 6.36 -12.40
N GLY A 22 -28.49 6.22 -13.28
CA GLY A 22 -29.39 5.05 -13.30
C GLY A 22 -30.81 5.25 -12.79
N ALA A 23 -31.31 6.47 -12.66
CA ALA A 23 -32.74 6.69 -12.47
C ALA A 23 -33.51 6.48 -13.80
N LEU A 24 -34.63 5.77 -13.75
CA LEU A 24 -35.54 5.66 -14.89
C LEU A 24 -36.17 7.03 -15.19
N VAL A 25 -35.85 7.61 -16.36
CA VAL A 25 -36.51 8.82 -16.84
C VAL A 25 -37.81 8.39 -17.52
N PRO A 26 -38.98 9.02 -17.23
CA PRO A 26 -40.22 8.71 -17.93
C PRO A 26 -40.06 9.16 -19.41
N GLY A 27 -40.29 8.23 -20.33
CA GLY A 27 -40.25 8.49 -21.77
C GLY A 27 -41.23 9.60 -22.14
N GLY A 28 -40.66 10.69 -22.70
CA GLY A 28 -41.41 11.83 -23.13
C GLY A 28 -42.28 11.55 -24.36
N GLY A 29 -43.56 11.74 -24.20
CA GLY A 29 -44.59 11.65 -25.25
C GLY A 29 -45.95 11.98 -24.66
N GLY A 30 -46.25 13.24 -24.36
CA GLY A 30 -47.55 13.64 -23.89
C GLY A 30 -47.68 15.16 -23.77
N GLN A 31 -48.55 15.73 -24.57
CA GLN A 31 -48.95 17.15 -24.64
C GLN A 31 -49.20 17.74 -23.23
N ALA A 32 -48.82 18.99 -23.09
CA ALA A 32 -49.08 19.83 -21.95
C ALA A 32 -50.61 19.89 -21.68
N ALA A 33 -51.10 19.31 -20.61
CA ALA A 33 -52.44 19.48 -20.08
C ALA A 33 -52.43 20.65 -19.08
N ALA A 34 -53.46 21.45 -19.16
CA ALA A 34 -53.73 22.64 -18.37
C ALA A 34 -53.76 22.39 -16.85
N PRO A 35 -53.48 23.40 -15.99
CA PRO A 35 -53.47 23.20 -14.54
C PRO A 35 -54.92 23.21 -13.99
N GLY A 36 -55.41 22.04 -13.67
CA GLY A 36 -56.76 21.90 -13.12
C GLY A 36 -57.07 20.56 -12.38
N GLY A 37 -56.09 19.75 -12.06
CA GLY A 37 -56.32 18.39 -11.54
C GLY A 37 -55.62 17.95 -10.27
N GLY A 38 -54.98 18.83 -9.49
CA GLY A 38 -54.12 18.45 -8.35
C GLY A 38 -54.87 17.68 -7.23
N GLY A 39 -56.12 17.89 -7.00
CA GLY A 39 -56.87 17.22 -5.92
C GLY A 39 -57.31 15.80 -6.26
N GLN A 40 -57.66 15.48 -7.52
CA GLN A 40 -58.10 14.14 -7.91
C GLN A 40 -56.93 13.16 -8.07
N ALA A 41 -55.79 13.65 -8.52
CA ALA A 41 -54.57 12.83 -8.64
C ALA A 41 -54.04 12.39 -7.26
N ALA A 42 -54.07 13.29 -6.27
CA ALA A 42 -53.64 12.96 -4.90
C ALA A 42 -54.55 11.89 -4.26
N ALA A 43 -55.88 12.01 -4.39
CA ALA A 43 -56.83 11.00 -3.88
C ALA A 43 -56.72 9.63 -4.59
N GLY A 44 -56.35 9.63 -5.87
CA GLY A 44 -56.06 8.41 -6.64
C GLY A 44 -54.81 7.65 -6.18
N LEU A 45 -53.76 8.36 -5.77
CA LEU A 45 -52.52 7.79 -5.26
C LEU A 45 -52.66 7.19 -3.85
N ASP A 46 -53.45 7.85 -2.96
CA ASP A 46 -53.63 7.42 -1.58
C ASP A 46 -54.28 6.04 -1.48
N ARG A 47 -55.11 5.67 -2.43
CA ARG A 47 -55.69 4.34 -2.54
C ARG A 47 -54.62 3.23 -2.53
N TYR A 48 -53.48 3.43 -3.18
CA TYR A 48 -52.40 2.45 -3.34
C TYR A 48 -51.41 2.42 -2.16
N ARG A 49 -51.61 3.24 -1.13
CA ARG A 49 -50.84 3.20 0.12
C ARG A 49 -51.31 2.12 1.10
N GLY A 50 -52.45 1.51 0.83
CA GLY A 50 -53.01 0.46 1.68
C GLY A 50 -52.11 -0.78 1.72
N PRO A 51 -52.02 -1.48 2.88
CA PRO A 51 -51.18 -2.66 3.07
C PRO A 51 -51.51 -3.78 2.07
N GLU A 52 -52.74 -3.87 1.58
CA GLU A 52 -53.23 -4.85 0.61
C GLU A 52 -52.58 -4.73 -0.76
N TYR A 53 -51.98 -3.57 -1.09
CA TYR A 53 -51.21 -3.35 -2.32
C TYR A 53 -49.71 -3.57 -2.13
N GLY A 54 -49.22 -3.60 -0.90
CA GLY A 54 -47.82 -3.54 -0.57
C GLY A 54 -46.98 -4.61 -1.28
N ARG A 55 -47.36 -5.87 -1.20
CA ARG A 55 -46.62 -6.99 -1.81
C ARG A 55 -46.71 -6.96 -3.34
N LEU A 56 -47.81 -6.58 -3.92
CA LEU A 56 -47.99 -6.44 -5.37
C LEU A 56 -47.09 -5.34 -5.93
N LEU A 57 -47.11 -4.13 -5.32
CA LEU A 57 -46.33 -2.99 -5.75
C LEU A 57 -44.83 -3.19 -5.51
N ALA A 58 -44.46 -3.87 -4.41
CA ALA A 58 -43.09 -4.27 -4.18
C ALA A 58 -42.58 -5.27 -5.23
N ALA A 59 -43.42 -6.23 -5.65
CA ALA A 59 -43.08 -7.15 -6.73
C ALA A 59 -42.95 -6.43 -8.08
N ALA A 60 -43.83 -5.47 -8.36
CA ALA A 60 -43.76 -4.64 -9.55
C ALA A 60 -42.51 -3.81 -9.58
N ARG A 61 -42.13 -3.12 -8.48
CA ARG A 61 -40.89 -2.37 -8.33
C ARG A 61 -39.65 -3.23 -8.63
N ARG A 62 -39.55 -4.37 -7.96
CA ARG A 62 -38.41 -5.30 -8.19
C ARG A 62 -38.32 -5.75 -9.65
N SER A 63 -39.47 -6.01 -10.30
CA SER A 63 -39.48 -6.43 -11.70
C SER A 63 -39.06 -5.31 -12.64
N LEU A 64 -39.57 -4.11 -12.47
CA LEU A 64 -39.23 -2.93 -13.27
C LEU A 64 -37.77 -2.55 -13.07
N GLU A 65 -37.26 -2.55 -11.84
CA GLU A 65 -35.81 -2.28 -11.57
C GLU A 65 -34.91 -3.32 -12.22
N ARG A 66 -35.31 -4.60 -12.25
CA ARG A 66 -34.55 -5.67 -12.88
C ARG A 66 -34.55 -5.60 -14.40
N THR A 67 -35.62 -5.12 -15.02
CA THR A 67 -35.83 -5.11 -16.47
C THR A 67 -35.55 -3.73 -17.11
N GLY A 68 -35.13 -2.72 -16.31
CA GLY A 68 -34.92 -1.37 -16.82
C GLY A 68 -36.20 -0.62 -17.18
N GLY A 69 -37.33 -0.92 -16.49
CA GLY A 69 -38.61 -0.26 -16.70
C GLY A 69 -39.55 -0.97 -17.68
N SER A 70 -39.21 -2.16 -18.18
CA SER A 70 -40.03 -2.90 -19.13
C SER A 70 -41.35 -3.40 -18.47
N LEU A 71 -42.47 -3.08 -19.10
CA LEU A 71 -43.81 -3.52 -18.68
C LEU A 71 -44.22 -4.88 -19.26
N THR A 72 -43.36 -5.54 -20.03
CA THR A 72 -43.67 -6.82 -20.71
C THR A 72 -43.69 -8.03 -19.76
N GLY A 73 -43.21 -7.87 -18.53
CA GLY A 73 -43.09 -8.96 -17.56
C GLY A 73 -44.40 -9.29 -16.83
N ARG A 74 -44.40 -10.41 -16.12
CA ARG A 74 -45.46 -10.81 -15.18
C ARG A 74 -44.90 -10.87 -13.76
N ILE A 75 -45.71 -10.49 -12.78
CA ILE A 75 -45.41 -10.56 -11.35
C ILE A 75 -46.40 -11.47 -10.66
N SER A 76 -45.99 -12.04 -9.54
CA SER A 76 -46.91 -12.90 -8.77
C SER A 76 -46.80 -12.62 -7.28
N VAL A 77 -47.97 -12.74 -6.62
CA VAL A 77 -48.09 -12.73 -5.16
C VAL A 77 -48.47 -14.14 -4.74
N ALA A 78 -47.64 -14.78 -3.92
CA ALA A 78 -47.88 -16.11 -3.40
C ALA A 78 -48.72 -16.02 -2.12
N ASP A 79 -49.63 -16.98 -1.95
CA ASP A 79 -50.51 -17.11 -0.78
C ASP A 79 -51.10 -15.74 -0.34
N PRO A 80 -51.86 -15.05 -1.24
CA PRO A 80 -52.46 -13.77 -0.94
C PRO A 80 -53.54 -13.92 0.09
N ASP A 81 -53.61 -13.01 1.05
CA ASP A 81 -54.74 -12.91 1.95
C ASP A 81 -55.99 -12.38 1.23
N ASP A 82 -57.15 -12.36 1.92
CA ASP A 82 -58.43 -11.95 1.32
C ASP A 82 -58.42 -10.46 0.90
N ALA A 83 -57.72 -9.59 1.61
CA ALA A 83 -57.63 -8.17 1.28
C ALA A 83 -56.76 -7.98 0.03
N GLU A 84 -55.58 -8.61 -0.01
CA GLU A 84 -54.69 -8.62 -1.17
C GLU A 84 -55.36 -9.19 -2.42
N ARG A 85 -56.11 -10.30 -2.24
CA ARG A 85 -56.89 -10.93 -3.33
C ARG A 85 -57.92 -9.97 -3.90
N LYS A 86 -58.77 -9.36 -3.05
CA LYS A 86 -59.77 -8.37 -3.45
C LYS A 86 -59.12 -7.16 -4.14
N ALA A 87 -58.01 -6.67 -3.60
CA ALA A 87 -57.24 -5.55 -4.18
C ALA A 87 -56.74 -5.89 -5.59
N ILE A 88 -56.08 -7.04 -5.77
CA ILE A 88 -55.52 -7.50 -7.05
C ILE A 88 -56.64 -7.71 -8.10
N ILE A 89 -57.76 -8.36 -7.72
CA ILE A 89 -58.94 -8.55 -8.61
C ILE A 89 -59.54 -7.18 -8.95
N GLY A 90 -59.70 -6.30 -7.95
CA GLY A 90 -60.27 -4.97 -8.14
C GLY A 90 -59.45 -4.08 -9.08
N ILE A 91 -58.09 -4.23 -9.09
CA ILE A 91 -57.24 -3.52 -10.02
C ILE A 91 -57.30 -4.13 -11.43
N THR A 92 -57.18 -5.45 -11.53
CA THR A 92 -56.96 -6.13 -12.81
C THR A 92 -58.28 -6.50 -13.51
N GLY A 93 -59.40 -6.57 -12.78
CA GLY A 93 -60.67 -7.07 -13.29
C GLY A 93 -60.69 -8.58 -13.60
N VAL A 94 -59.59 -9.29 -13.30
CA VAL A 94 -59.44 -10.71 -13.61
C VAL A 94 -59.81 -11.54 -12.39
N HIS A 95 -60.98 -12.20 -12.50
CA HIS A 95 -61.44 -13.12 -11.46
C HIS A 95 -60.57 -14.38 -11.42
N GLN A 96 -60.12 -14.74 -10.23
CA GLN A 96 -59.34 -15.97 -10.00
C GLN A 96 -60.09 -16.88 -9.02
N PRO A 97 -60.13 -18.23 -9.23
CA PRO A 97 -60.83 -19.16 -8.36
C PRO A 97 -60.38 -19.04 -6.89
N ALA A 98 -61.36 -19.22 -5.99
CA ALA A 98 -61.07 -19.31 -4.58
C ALA A 98 -60.09 -20.46 -4.31
N GLY A 99 -59.02 -20.19 -3.49
CA GLY A 99 -57.99 -21.20 -3.22
C GLY A 99 -56.75 -21.15 -4.13
N THR A 100 -56.69 -20.24 -5.13
CA THR A 100 -55.50 -20.05 -5.93
C THR A 100 -54.36 -19.53 -5.04
N ARG A 101 -53.29 -20.36 -4.88
CA ARG A 101 -52.14 -20.03 -4.03
C ARG A 101 -51.22 -18.95 -4.60
N ARG A 102 -51.32 -18.65 -5.90
CA ARG A 102 -50.47 -17.68 -6.55
C ARG A 102 -51.27 -16.84 -7.54
N LEU A 103 -51.40 -15.55 -7.27
CA LEU A 103 -51.99 -14.61 -8.20
C LEU A 103 -50.91 -14.02 -9.10
N THR A 104 -51.09 -14.09 -10.43
CA THR A 104 -50.15 -13.59 -11.42
C THR A 104 -50.77 -12.45 -12.22
N VAL A 105 -50.09 -11.33 -12.31
CA VAL A 105 -50.54 -10.12 -12.99
C VAL A 105 -49.53 -9.71 -14.02
N SER A 106 -49.97 -9.30 -15.22
CA SER A 106 -49.12 -8.65 -16.22
C SER A 106 -48.78 -7.23 -15.75
N LEU A 107 -47.53 -6.81 -15.90
CA LEU A 107 -47.12 -5.43 -15.58
C LEU A 107 -47.85 -4.41 -16.48
N ALA A 108 -48.09 -4.75 -17.76
CA ALA A 108 -48.85 -3.89 -18.67
C ALA A 108 -50.31 -3.71 -18.22
N ASP A 109 -50.96 -4.79 -17.78
CA ASP A 109 -52.34 -4.70 -17.28
C ASP A 109 -52.42 -3.92 -15.97
N LEU A 110 -51.40 -4.10 -15.10
CA LEU A 110 -51.30 -3.34 -13.85
C LEU A 110 -51.03 -1.84 -14.14
N ASP A 111 -50.16 -1.50 -15.08
CA ASP A 111 -49.93 -0.12 -15.50
C ASP A 111 -51.19 0.54 -16.06
N ALA A 112 -51.88 -0.15 -16.96
CA ALA A 112 -53.16 0.32 -17.52
C ALA A 112 -54.24 0.51 -16.43
N ALA A 113 -54.31 -0.38 -15.45
CA ALA A 113 -55.28 -0.29 -14.35
C ALA A 113 -54.91 0.88 -13.40
N VAL A 114 -53.64 1.04 -13.06
CA VAL A 114 -53.14 2.17 -12.26
C VAL A 114 -53.36 3.51 -13.00
N SER A 115 -53.13 3.56 -14.30
CA SER A 115 -53.37 4.76 -15.12
C SER A 115 -54.80 5.19 -15.09
N ARG A 116 -55.78 4.24 -15.16
CA ARG A 116 -57.21 4.54 -15.03
C ARG A 116 -57.61 4.98 -13.63
N GLY A 117 -57.00 4.41 -12.58
CA GLY A 117 -57.41 4.65 -11.19
C GLY A 117 -56.71 5.83 -10.53
N ALA A 118 -55.45 6.08 -10.85
CA ALA A 118 -54.64 7.13 -10.25
C ALA A 118 -54.30 8.28 -11.20
N GLY A 119 -54.66 8.17 -12.49
CA GLY A 119 -54.31 9.19 -13.49
C GLY A 119 -52.83 9.28 -13.87
N CYS A 120 -52.04 8.32 -13.38
CA CYS A 120 -50.60 8.21 -13.70
C CYS A 120 -50.22 6.75 -13.93
N GLY A 121 -49.15 6.50 -14.67
CA GLY A 121 -48.62 5.16 -14.91
C GLY A 121 -48.01 4.51 -13.67
N LEU A 122 -47.69 3.22 -13.77
CA LEU A 122 -47.13 2.42 -12.68
C LEU A 122 -45.73 2.95 -12.21
N VAL A 123 -44.91 3.42 -13.13
CA VAL A 123 -43.57 3.97 -12.80
C VAL A 123 -43.71 5.25 -11.96
N PRO A 124 -44.49 6.28 -12.36
CA PRO A 124 -44.76 7.44 -11.50
C PRO A 124 -45.36 7.08 -10.15
N LEU A 125 -46.34 6.19 -10.11
CA LEU A 125 -46.92 5.71 -8.84
C LEU A 125 -45.87 5.15 -7.91
N LEU A 126 -45.06 4.20 -8.40
CA LEU A 126 -43.99 3.56 -7.58
C LEU A 126 -42.92 4.55 -7.14
N THR A 127 -42.65 5.56 -7.97
CA THR A 127 -41.69 6.62 -7.61
C THR A 127 -42.22 7.48 -6.47
N GLU A 128 -43.47 7.85 -6.53
CA GLU A 128 -44.13 8.65 -5.48
C GLU A 128 -44.27 7.87 -4.15
N LEU A 129 -44.59 6.57 -4.21
CA LEU A 129 -44.76 5.75 -3.02
C LEU A 129 -43.45 5.32 -2.33
N GLY A 130 -42.34 5.23 -3.05
CA GLY A 130 -41.13 4.66 -2.48
C GLY A 130 -39.82 5.20 -3.09
N GLY A 131 -39.84 6.41 -3.68
CA GLY A 131 -38.68 7.04 -4.32
C GLY A 131 -38.36 6.47 -5.71
N PRO A 132 -37.37 7.02 -6.40
CA PRO A 132 -37.02 6.68 -7.78
C PRO A 132 -36.66 5.19 -7.94
N LEU A 133 -37.06 4.59 -9.07
CA LEU A 133 -36.74 3.23 -9.41
C LEU A 133 -35.28 3.15 -9.92
N ARG A 134 -34.55 2.12 -9.44
CA ARG A 134 -33.18 1.86 -9.89
C ARG A 134 -33.19 1.08 -11.20
N ASN A 135 -32.60 1.62 -12.24
CA ASN A 135 -32.35 0.88 -13.48
C ASN A 135 -31.11 -0.02 -13.32
N ARG A 136 -31.31 -1.25 -12.79
CA ARG A 136 -30.21 -2.19 -12.54
C ARG A 136 -29.44 -2.58 -13.80
N PRO A 137 -30.08 -2.87 -14.96
CA PRO A 137 -29.35 -3.12 -16.21
C PRO A 137 -28.47 -1.95 -16.64
N ALA A 138 -29.02 -0.73 -16.61
CA ALA A 138 -28.25 0.46 -16.98
C ALA A 138 -27.09 0.73 -16.02
N ALA A 139 -27.31 0.57 -14.70
CA ALA A 139 -26.27 0.71 -13.71
C ALA A 139 -25.15 -0.36 -13.89
N ALA A 140 -25.53 -1.60 -14.20
CA ALA A 140 -24.58 -2.67 -14.48
C ALA A 140 -23.80 -2.40 -15.78
N ALA A 141 -24.45 -1.91 -16.83
CA ALA A 141 -23.80 -1.53 -18.09
C ALA A 141 -22.84 -0.36 -17.90
N SER A 142 -23.25 0.66 -17.15
CA SER A 142 -22.37 1.81 -16.81
C SER A 142 -21.14 1.39 -16.04
N LEU A 143 -21.32 0.52 -15.00
CA LEU A 143 -20.20 -0.01 -14.24
C LEU A 143 -19.26 -0.86 -15.12
N ALA A 144 -19.83 -1.68 -16.02
CA ALA A 144 -19.03 -2.48 -16.96
C ALA A 144 -18.24 -1.58 -17.92
N ALA A 145 -18.83 -0.51 -18.44
CA ALA A 145 -18.17 0.47 -19.28
C ALA A 145 -17.02 1.17 -18.53
N SER A 146 -17.26 1.67 -17.31
CA SER A 146 -16.21 2.31 -16.50
C SER A 146 -15.07 1.34 -16.18
N ARG A 147 -15.37 0.06 -15.92
CA ARG A 147 -14.32 -0.95 -15.75
C ARG A 147 -13.49 -1.16 -17.02
N ALA A 148 -14.13 -1.19 -18.18
CA ALA A 148 -13.45 -1.34 -19.47
C ALA A 148 -12.56 -0.12 -19.77
N GLU A 149 -13.02 1.09 -19.46
CA GLU A 149 -12.23 2.32 -19.59
C GLU A 149 -10.97 2.28 -18.68
N LEU A 150 -11.11 1.84 -17.42
CA LEU A 150 -9.97 1.68 -16.51
C LEU A 150 -8.97 0.62 -17.01
N ALA A 151 -9.46 -0.50 -17.54
CA ALA A 151 -8.60 -1.53 -18.12
C ALA A 151 -7.84 -0.97 -19.33
N ALA A 152 -8.53 -0.28 -20.24
CA ALA A 152 -7.93 0.35 -21.40
C ALA A 152 -6.88 1.42 -21.03
N LEU A 153 -7.13 2.21 -19.96
CA LEU A 153 -6.16 3.17 -19.44
C LEU A 153 -4.86 2.47 -18.99
N ALA A 154 -4.97 1.37 -18.27
CA ALA A 154 -3.79 0.61 -17.83
C ALA A 154 -3.09 -0.06 -19.02
N GLU A 155 -3.84 -0.62 -19.98
CA GLU A 155 -3.31 -1.29 -21.17
C GLU A 155 -2.64 -0.32 -22.16
N ALA A 156 -3.01 0.95 -22.15
CA ALA A 156 -2.40 1.99 -22.98
C ALA A 156 -0.95 2.33 -22.57
N SER A 157 -0.50 1.92 -21.38
CA SER A 157 0.88 2.11 -20.94
C SER A 157 1.87 1.33 -21.82
N PRO A 158 3.04 1.91 -22.16
CA PRO A 158 4.12 1.21 -22.85
C PRO A 158 4.57 -0.07 -22.13
N LEU A 159 4.40 -0.13 -20.80
CA LEU A 159 4.74 -1.30 -19.99
C LEU A 159 3.90 -2.54 -20.33
N SER A 160 2.69 -2.35 -20.87
CA SER A 160 1.83 -3.44 -21.30
C SER A 160 2.43 -4.26 -22.45
N VAL A 161 3.26 -3.61 -23.28
CA VAL A 161 3.96 -4.26 -24.41
C VAL A 161 5.29 -4.86 -23.96
N SER A 162 6.03 -4.15 -23.10
CA SER A 162 7.41 -4.48 -22.76
C SER A 162 7.58 -5.38 -21.53
N CYS A 163 6.57 -5.44 -20.62
CA CYS A 163 6.74 -6.05 -19.30
C CYS A 163 5.68 -7.09 -18.97
N ASP A 164 6.08 -8.36 -18.81
CA ASP A 164 5.17 -9.45 -18.39
C ASP A 164 4.57 -9.22 -17.01
N TRP A 165 5.39 -8.76 -16.05
CA TRP A 165 4.95 -8.46 -14.70
C TRP A 165 3.85 -7.39 -14.67
N TYR A 166 3.91 -6.41 -15.58
CA TYR A 166 2.90 -5.35 -15.65
C TYR A 166 1.57 -5.91 -16.16
N ARG A 167 1.59 -6.74 -17.22
CA ARG A 167 0.38 -7.43 -17.70
C ARG A 167 -0.25 -8.32 -16.64
N GLN A 168 0.59 -9.04 -15.87
CA GLN A 168 0.12 -9.84 -14.73
C GLN A 168 -0.56 -8.94 -13.69
N TRP A 169 0.06 -7.82 -13.29
CA TRP A 169 -0.53 -6.88 -12.34
C TRP A 169 -1.89 -6.35 -12.81
N VAL A 170 -2.01 -5.91 -14.07
CA VAL A 170 -3.28 -5.42 -14.64
C VAL A 170 -4.35 -6.54 -14.62
N SER A 171 -3.98 -7.76 -14.95
CA SER A 171 -4.86 -8.94 -14.88
C SER A 171 -5.37 -9.18 -13.44
N GLU A 172 -4.47 -9.13 -12.45
CA GLU A 172 -4.83 -9.26 -11.03
C GLU A 172 -5.80 -8.17 -10.55
N LEU A 173 -5.64 -6.92 -10.99
CA LEU A 173 -6.58 -5.83 -10.68
C LEU A 173 -8.00 -6.13 -11.19
N GLY A 174 -8.10 -6.79 -12.34
CA GLY A 174 -9.39 -7.23 -12.90
C GLY A 174 -10.03 -8.37 -12.10
N GLN A 175 -9.22 -9.34 -11.67
CA GLN A 175 -9.67 -10.56 -11.01
C GLN A 175 -10.09 -10.35 -9.54
N ASP A 176 -9.37 -9.52 -8.79
CA ASP A 176 -9.61 -9.32 -7.35
C ASP A 176 -10.63 -8.20 -7.05
N GLY A 177 -11.29 -7.68 -8.06
CA GLY A 177 -12.33 -6.66 -7.91
C GLY A 177 -11.81 -5.23 -7.71
N THR A 178 -10.50 -4.98 -7.78
CA THR A 178 -9.93 -3.64 -7.63
C THR A 178 -10.46 -2.67 -8.70
N LEU A 179 -10.49 -3.08 -9.98
CA LEU A 179 -11.07 -2.23 -11.04
C LEU A 179 -12.56 -1.95 -10.81
N THR A 180 -13.33 -2.92 -10.28
CA THR A 180 -14.74 -2.70 -9.94
C THR A 180 -14.89 -1.67 -8.84
N ARG A 181 -14.05 -1.72 -7.81
CA ARG A 181 -14.05 -0.75 -6.72
C ARG A 181 -13.69 0.67 -7.24
N LEU A 182 -12.64 0.79 -8.03
CA LEU A 182 -12.22 2.07 -8.62
C LEU A 182 -13.33 2.64 -9.52
N ALA A 183 -13.94 1.82 -10.38
CA ALA A 183 -15.05 2.23 -11.22
C ALA A 183 -16.26 2.71 -10.41
N THR A 184 -16.58 2.03 -9.30
CA THR A 184 -17.70 2.41 -8.41
C THR A 184 -17.42 3.72 -7.68
N GLN A 185 -16.17 4.00 -7.34
CA GLN A 185 -15.74 5.22 -6.65
C GLN A 185 -15.50 6.39 -7.62
N GLY A 186 -15.45 6.14 -8.94
CA GLY A 186 -15.10 7.15 -9.93
C GLY A 186 -13.62 7.55 -9.90
N ASP A 187 -12.74 6.69 -9.39
CA ASP A 187 -11.36 7.01 -9.06
C ASP A 187 -10.37 6.55 -10.16
N ALA A 188 -10.63 6.98 -11.39
CA ALA A 188 -9.79 6.70 -12.55
C ALA A 188 -8.41 7.36 -12.43
N GLU A 189 -8.34 8.54 -11.83
CA GLU A 189 -7.10 9.28 -11.64
C GLU A 189 -6.10 8.51 -10.76
N LEU A 190 -6.58 7.80 -9.73
CA LEU A 190 -5.73 6.98 -8.87
C LEU A 190 -5.00 5.88 -9.66
N LEU A 191 -5.70 5.22 -10.59
CA LEU A 191 -5.08 4.22 -11.46
C LEU A 191 -4.09 4.88 -12.42
N GLY A 192 -4.45 6.02 -13.03
CA GLY A 192 -3.56 6.80 -13.90
C GLY A 192 -2.28 7.22 -13.20
N GLN A 193 -2.38 7.66 -11.94
CA GLN A 193 -1.21 7.99 -11.12
C GLN A 193 -0.33 6.77 -10.86
N ALA A 194 -0.94 5.62 -10.53
CA ALA A 194 -0.17 4.38 -10.33
C ALA A 194 0.59 3.98 -11.59
N VAL A 195 -0.05 4.05 -12.75
CA VAL A 195 0.60 3.77 -14.05
C VAL A 195 1.78 4.72 -14.28
N ARG A 196 1.60 6.04 -14.10
CA ARG A 196 2.69 7.02 -14.26
C ARG A 196 3.87 6.78 -13.31
N VAL A 197 3.60 6.36 -12.06
CA VAL A 197 4.67 5.98 -11.12
C VAL A 197 5.45 4.78 -11.66
N LEU A 198 4.77 3.75 -12.15
CA LEU A 198 5.41 2.54 -12.66
C LEU A 198 6.22 2.81 -13.93
N GLU A 199 5.71 3.63 -14.85
CA GLU A 199 6.44 4.08 -16.05
C GLU A 199 7.70 4.86 -15.68
N PHE A 200 7.59 5.77 -14.71
CA PHE A 200 8.74 6.51 -14.20
C PHE A 200 9.80 5.58 -13.61
N LEU A 201 9.40 4.57 -12.83
CA LEU A 201 10.31 3.63 -12.20
C LEU A 201 10.95 2.64 -13.17
N ASP A 202 10.25 2.27 -14.24
CA ASP A 202 10.79 1.35 -15.26
C ASP A 202 11.85 2.02 -16.15
N GLY A 203 11.73 3.32 -16.39
CA GLY A 203 12.73 4.11 -17.10
C GLY A 203 14.03 4.37 -16.33
N ARG A 204 14.18 3.85 -15.09
CA ARG A 204 15.36 4.03 -14.22
C ARG A 204 16.13 2.71 -14.10
N PRO A 205 17.49 2.72 -14.06
CA PRO A 205 18.26 1.51 -13.83
C PRO A 205 17.90 0.93 -12.44
N ALA A 206 17.67 -0.39 -12.40
CA ALA A 206 17.38 -1.09 -11.15
C ALA A 206 18.54 -0.91 -10.17
N GLY A 207 18.23 -0.53 -8.91
CA GLY A 207 19.23 -0.28 -7.86
C GLY A 207 20.14 -1.47 -7.49
N GLY A 208 19.93 -2.66 -8.10
CA GLY A 208 20.75 -3.86 -7.91
C GLY A 208 22.00 -3.97 -8.79
N GLU A 209 22.12 -3.17 -9.84
CA GLU A 209 23.30 -3.25 -10.75
C GLU A 209 24.50 -2.41 -10.29
N LEU A 210 24.36 -1.59 -9.26
CA LEU A 210 25.48 -0.79 -8.73
C LEU A 210 26.58 -1.63 -8.05
N ALA A 211 26.36 -2.92 -7.81
CA ALA A 211 27.39 -3.81 -7.27
C ALA A 211 28.18 -4.56 -8.35
N GLY A 212 27.76 -4.51 -9.62
CA GLY A 212 28.36 -5.27 -10.74
C GLY A 212 29.28 -4.46 -11.65
N ALA A 213 29.19 -3.12 -11.66
CA ALA A 213 29.91 -2.27 -12.62
C ALA A 213 31.40 -2.02 -12.31
N ALA A 214 31.91 -2.52 -11.18
CA ALA A 214 33.33 -2.34 -10.78
C ALA A 214 34.30 -3.34 -11.43
N ARG A 215 33.89 -4.17 -12.41
CA ARG A 215 34.73 -5.23 -12.98
C ARG A 215 35.11 -5.09 -14.46
N ALA A 216 34.85 -3.97 -15.12
CA ALA A 216 35.30 -3.78 -16.51
C ALA A 216 35.73 -2.35 -16.77
N GLY A 217 37.05 -2.11 -16.87
CA GLY A 217 37.54 -0.93 -17.52
C GLY A 217 38.83 -0.29 -16.96
N ALA A 218 39.91 -1.05 -16.87
CA ALA A 218 41.26 -0.44 -16.80
C ALA A 218 41.89 -0.44 -18.22
N GLY A 219 41.89 0.70 -18.88
CA GLY A 219 42.60 0.93 -20.12
C GLY A 219 43.04 2.41 -20.17
N PRO A 220 44.26 2.77 -20.71
CA PRO A 220 44.97 3.97 -20.30
C PRO A 220 44.52 5.26 -21.01
N ALA A 221 44.76 6.36 -20.30
CA ALA A 221 44.49 7.74 -20.64
C ALA A 221 45.15 8.26 -21.92
N GLY A 222 44.36 8.95 -22.75
CA GLY A 222 44.82 9.87 -23.79
C GLY A 222 44.40 11.30 -23.42
N ALA A 223 45.41 12.18 -23.27
CA ALA A 223 45.20 13.59 -23.01
C ALA A 223 44.72 14.32 -24.26
N GLY A 224 43.63 15.08 -24.17
CA GLY A 224 43.18 16.00 -25.20
C GLY A 224 42.58 17.26 -24.61
N SER A 225 43.23 18.41 -24.91
CA SER A 225 42.86 19.76 -24.50
C SER A 225 41.54 20.23 -25.10
N ALA A 226 40.66 20.83 -24.32
CA ALA A 226 39.47 21.51 -24.80
C ALA A 226 39.44 22.99 -24.43
N GLY A 227 39.28 23.84 -25.45
CA GLY A 227 39.05 25.26 -25.32
C GLY A 227 37.58 25.62 -25.09
N PRO A 228 37.23 26.87 -24.66
CA PRO A 228 35.87 27.23 -24.25
C PRO A 228 35.01 27.66 -25.45
N GLY A 229 33.78 27.18 -25.53
CA GLY A 229 32.89 27.57 -26.58
C GLY A 229 31.38 27.26 -26.33
N SER A 230 30.60 28.33 -26.21
CA SER A 230 29.20 28.54 -26.49
C SER A 230 28.12 27.74 -25.73
N ALA A 231 27.29 28.52 -25.00
CA ALA A 231 25.98 28.12 -24.51
C ALA A 231 25.03 27.83 -25.67
N GLY A 232 24.71 26.57 -25.89
CA GLY A 232 23.68 26.11 -26.81
C GLY A 232 22.47 25.53 -26.05
N ALA A 233 21.26 25.95 -26.48
CA ALA A 233 19.98 25.54 -25.94
C ALA A 233 19.85 24.01 -25.81
N ARG A 234 19.37 23.53 -24.66
CA ARG A 234 19.08 22.12 -24.42
C ARG A 234 17.87 21.70 -25.25
N PRO A 235 17.94 20.63 -26.06
CA PRO A 235 16.75 20.05 -26.65
C PRO A 235 15.89 19.36 -25.57
N ALA A 236 14.60 19.68 -25.58
CA ALA A 236 13.59 18.98 -24.77
C ALA A 236 13.52 17.50 -25.25
N GLY A 237 13.95 16.55 -24.39
CA GLY A 237 13.85 15.11 -24.70
C GLY A 237 15.03 14.24 -24.32
N ALA A 238 16.13 14.78 -23.75
CA ALA A 238 17.24 13.95 -23.28
C ALA A 238 16.86 13.24 -21.96
N ARG A 239 16.70 11.91 -22.03
CA ARG A 239 16.60 11.03 -20.84
C ARG A 239 17.88 11.22 -20.01
N PRO A 240 17.78 11.50 -18.69
CA PRO A 240 18.97 11.55 -17.85
C PRO A 240 19.50 10.12 -17.63
N SER A 241 20.51 9.74 -18.42
CA SER A 241 21.31 8.54 -18.18
C SER A 241 22.10 8.77 -16.89
N GLY A 242 21.70 8.08 -15.79
CA GLY A 242 22.43 8.13 -14.53
C GLY A 242 21.71 8.79 -13.34
N ALA A 243 20.39 8.84 -13.33
CA ALA A 243 19.67 9.35 -12.16
C ALA A 243 19.79 8.36 -10.98
N GLY A 244 20.50 8.76 -9.92
CA GLY A 244 20.60 8.05 -8.63
C GLY A 244 19.22 7.78 -7.99
N PRO A 245 19.14 7.09 -6.86
CA PRO A 245 17.87 6.79 -6.20
C PRO A 245 17.06 8.05 -5.92
N ILE A 246 15.71 7.95 -5.93
CA ILE A 246 14.79 9.07 -5.68
C ILE A 246 14.11 8.91 -4.33
N ALA A 247 13.97 9.99 -3.55
CA ALA A 247 13.19 9.96 -2.32
C ALA A 247 11.69 9.78 -2.60
N LEU A 248 11.01 8.93 -1.81
CA LEU A 248 9.58 8.64 -1.97
C LEU A 248 8.70 9.91 -1.99
N PRO A 249 8.89 10.89 -1.08
CA PRO A 249 8.13 12.14 -1.12
C PRO A 249 8.37 12.95 -2.40
N ALA A 250 9.58 12.93 -2.95
CA ALA A 250 9.91 13.62 -4.19
C ALA A 250 9.24 12.96 -5.40
N LEU A 251 9.24 11.62 -5.46
CA LEU A 251 8.51 10.85 -6.47
C LEU A 251 7.01 11.12 -6.39
N ALA A 252 6.45 11.10 -5.19
CA ALA A 252 5.04 11.38 -4.96
C ALA A 252 4.67 12.78 -5.46
N ALA A 253 5.42 13.81 -5.05
CA ALA A 253 5.19 15.19 -5.48
C ALA A 253 5.33 15.37 -6.99
N GLN A 254 6.30 14.73 -7.61
CA GLN A 254 6.52 14.83 -9.06
C GLN A 254 5.35 14.26 -9.88
N ILE A 255 4.72 13.19 -9.40
CA ILE A 255 3.63 12.52 -10.13
C ILE A 255 2.26 13.11 -9.78
N THR A 256 2.03 13.49 -8.52
CA THR A 256 0.69 13.85 -8.01
C THR A 256 0.59 15.28 -7.49
N GLY A 257 1.71 15.95 -7.24
CA GLY A 257 1.75 17.23 -6.50
C GLY A 257 1.68 17.08 -4.98
N ASP A 258 1.35 15.88 -4.45
CA ASP A 258 1.28 15.60 -3.02
C ASP A 258 2.43 14.70 -2.57
N THR A 259 3.30 15.20 -1.69
CA THR A 259 4.45 14.48 -1.14
C THR A 259 4.07 13.22 -0.34
N LYS A 260 2.81 13.09 0.09
CA LYS A 260 2.30 11.99 0.92
C LYS A 260 1.50 10.96 0.14
N ALA A 261 1.26 11.17 -1.15
CA ALA A 261 0.39 10.32 -1.98
C ALA A 261 0.84 8.85 -2.05
N LEU A 262 2.14 8.57 -1.91
CA LEU A 262 2.71 7.22 -1.91
C LEU A 262 2.96 6.64 -0.51
N ASN A 263 2.57 7.33 0.56
CA ASN A 263 2.75 6.85 1.93
C ASN A 263 1.98 5.55 2.18
N HIS A 264 2.42 4.83 3.22
CA HIS A 264 1.71 3.63 3.67
C HIS A 264 0.26 3.95 4.04
N GLY A 265 -0.67 3.10 3.60
CA GLY A 265 -2.11 3.25 3.84
C GLY A 265 -2.84 4.06 2.77
N THR A 266 -2.14 4.74 1.86
CA THR A 266 -2.80 5.39 0.72
C THR A 266 -3.21 4.39 -0.36
N GLY A 267 -4.26 4.71 -1.11
CA GLY A 267 -4.69 3.90 -2.25
C GLY A 267 -3.60 3.77 -3.31
N LEU A 268 -2.92 4.89 -3.63
CA LEU A 268 -1.84 4.93 -4.61
C LEU A 268 -0.64 4.09 -4.17
N GLY A 269 -0.15 4.29 -2.95
CA GLY A 269 0.96 3.51 -2.40
C GLY A 269 0.66 2.00 -2.39
N THR A 270 -0.59 1.63 -2.09
CA THR A 270 -1.03 0.23 -2.11
C THR A 270 -1.01 -0.36 -3.53
N LEU A 271 -1.52 0.36 -4.54
CA LEU A 271 -1.53 -0.08 -5.93
C LEU A 271 -0.12 -0.25 -6.47
N VAL A 272 0.77 0.71 -6.22
CA VAL A 272 2.17 0.66 -6.68
C VAL A 272 2.94 -0.46 -6.00
N LEU A 273 2.83 -0.62 -4.67
CA LEU A 273 3.50 -1.72 -3.94
C LEU A 273 3.06 -3.11 -4.41
N ARG A 274 1.79 -3.27 -4.80
CA ARG A 274 1.31 -4.52 -5.41
C ARG A 274 1.99 -4.79 -6.74
N ALA A 275 2.12 -3.77 -7.60
CA ALA A 275 2.83 -3.90 -8.87
C ALA A 275 4.31 -4.25 -8.65
N LEU A 276 4.98 -3.59 -7.70
CA LEU A 276 6.38 -3.86 -7.36
C LEU A 276 6.58 -5.27 -6.78
N ALA A 277 5.61 -5.81 -6.02
CA ALA A 277 5.65 -7.18 -5.52
C ALA A 277 5.56 -8.19 -6.69
N VAL A 278 4.65 -7.97 -7.65
CA VAL A 278 4.56 -8.78 -8.87
C VAL A 278 5.87 -8.69 -9.67
N ARG A 279 6.41 -7.48 -9.87
CA ARG A 279 7.71 -7.26 -10.55
C ARG A 279 8.85 -8.03 -9.89
N ALA A 280 8.87 -8.09 -8.56
CA ALA A 280 9.89 -8.78 -7.78
C ALA A 280 9.65 -10.30 -7.63
N GLY A 281 8.49 -10.82 -8.08
CA GLY A 281 8.12 -12.23 -7.92
C GLY A 281 7.91 -12.64 -6.46
N VAL A 282 7.47 -11.72 -5.60
CA VAL A 282 7.24 -11.98 -4.16
C VAL A 282 5.79 -11.75 -3.76
N ALA A 283 5.40 -12.26 -2.60
CA ALA A 283 4.08 -12.01 -2.03
C ALA A 283 3.84 -10.52 -1.73
N ARG A 284 2.57 -10.13 -1.58
CA ARG A 284 2.21 -8.76 -1.17
C ARG A 284 2.81 -8.45 0.20
N PRO A 285 3.43 -7.26 0.39
CA PRO A 285 4.15 -6.95 1.61
C PRO A 285 3.21 -6.80 2.81
N GLY A 286 3.42 -7.59 3.85
CA GLY A 286 2.69 -7.56 5.12
C GLY A 286 3.34 -6.65 6.15
N SER A 287 4.67 -6.45 6.08
CA SER A 287 5.45 -5.69 7.05
C SER A 287 5.98 -4.37 6.49
N ALA A 288 6.40 -3.46 7.39
CA ALA A 288 7.07 -2.22 7.00
C ALA A 288 8.44 -2.47 6.35
N ALA A 289 9.13 -3.54 6.75
CA ALA A 289 10.42 -3.94 6.19
C ALA A 289 10.27 -4.40 4.74
N GLU A 290 9.32 -5.30 4.46
CA GLU A 290 9.04 -5.77 3.10
C GLU A 290 8.61 -4.64 2.16
N ARG A 291 7.79 -3.68 2.64
CA ARG A 291 7.43 -2.50 1.85
C ARG A 291 8.65 -1.64 1.51
N ARG A 292 9.54 -1.39 2.48
CA ARG A 292 10.78 -0.65 2.25
C ARG A 292 11.68 -1.37 1.26
N GLU A 293 11.81 -2.68 1.37
CA GLU A 293 12.62 -3.49 0.45
C GLU A 293 12.11 -3.40 -1.00
N LEU A 294 10.79 -3.44 -1.21
CA LEU A 294 10.20 -3.28 -2.54
C LEU A 294 10.49 -1.89 -3.14
N TRP A 295 10.38 -0.84 -2.35
CA TRP A 295 10.73 0.51 -2.77
C TRP A 295 12.23 0.62 -3.10
N ASP A 296 13.10 0.07 -2.25
CA ASP A 296 14.55 0.09 -2.45
C ASP A 296 14.97 -0.65 -3.73
N ARG A 297 14.39 -1.83 -3.98
CA ARG A 297 14.59 -2.56 -5.24
C ARG A 297 14.14 -1.77 -6.47
N ALA A 298 13.17 -0.90 -6.31
CA ALA A 298 12.70 0.01 -7.36
C ALA A 298 13.52 1.32 -7.46
N GLY A 299 14.60 1.47 -6.66
CA GLY A 299 15.42 2.67 -6.62
C GLY A 299 14.74 3.85 -5.91
N VAL A 300 13.78 3.59 -5.00
CA VAL A 300 13.05 4.61 -4.25
C VAL A 300 13.43 4.56 -2.78
N LEU A 301 13.94 5.65 -2.24
CA LEU A 301 14.31 5.79 -0.83
C LEU A 301 13.10 6.27 -0.02
N VAL A 302 12.59 5.43 0.85
CA VAL A 302 11.38 5.75 1.65
C VAL A 302 11.68 6.79 2.72
N ASP A 303 12.85 6.69 3.33
CA ASP A 303 13.26 7.54 4.46
C ASP A 303 14.79 7.56 4.53
N ASP A 304 15.40 8.27 3.62
CA ASP A 304 16.86 8.22 3.40
C ASP A 304 17.67 8.96 4.47
N LEU A 305 17.09 9.95 5.13
CA LEU A 305 17.74 10.70 6.21
C LEU A 305 17.52 10.07 7.58
N ALA A 306 16.32 9.56 7.87
CA ALA A 306 16.05 8.92 9.14
C ALA A 306 16.49 7.44 9.15
N SER A 307 16.62 6.77 7.99
CA SER A 307 17.27 5.47 7.90
C SER A 307 18.77 5.63 8.09
N ARG A 308 19.28 5.18 9.24
CA ARG A 308 20.65 5.38 9.68
C ARG A 308 21.19 4.14 10.39
N VAL A 309 22.51 4.05 10.47
CA VAL A 309 23.26 3.03 11.20
C VAL A 309 24.42 3.68 11.91
N LEU A 310 24.65 3.29 13.15
CA LEU A 310 25.77 3.81 13.93
C LEU A 310 26.97 2.87 13.77
N VAL A 311 28.15 3.43 13.49
CA VAL A 311 29.39 2.65 13.27
C VAL A 311 30.54 3.21 14.10
N LEU A 312 31.46 2.32 14.47
CA LEU A 312 32.73 2.66 15.12
C LEU A 312 33.84 1.98 14.31
N ASN A 313 34.85 2.76 13.92
CA ASN A 313 36.08 2.33 13.25
C ASN A 313 35.84 1.46 11.99
N LEU A 314 34.82 1.75 11.20
CA LEU A 314 34.58 1.05 9.95
C LEU A 314 35.56 1.56 8.88
N PRO A 315 36.53 0.76 8.39
CA PRO A 315 37.39 1.19 7.33
C PRO A 315 36.67 1.19 5.99
N ALA A 316 36.66 2.33 5.33
CA ALA A 316 36.05 2.51 4.04
C ALA A 316 36.86 3.43 3.14
N GLU A 317 36.88 3.11 1.85
CA GLU A 317 37.48 3.93 0.80
C GLU A 317 36.37 4.59 -0.02
N GLY A 318 36.67 5.75 -0.61
CA GLY A 318 35.74 6.53 -1.44
C GLY A 318 35.70 7.99 -1.01
N GLU A 319 35.40 8.87 -1.95
CA GLU A 319 35.24 10.30 -1.70
C GLU A 319 34.04 10.58 -0.77
N GLY A 320 34.14 11.61 0.05
CA GLY A 320 33.12 12.02 0.98
C GLY A 320 32.91 11.02 2.11
N LEU A 321 31.96 10.10 2.03
CA LEU A 321 31.64 9.20 3.14
C LEU A 321 32.83 8.32 3.56
N GLY A 322 33.63 7.81 2.61
CA GLY A 322 34.84 7.02 2.92
C GLY A 322 35.84 7.82 3.72
N GLU A 323 36.10 9.06 3.32
CA GLU A 323 36.99 9.99 4.03
C GLU A 323 36.48 10.30 5.44
N TRP A 324 35.16 10.53 5.59
CA TRP A 324 34.54 10.83 6.90
C TRP A 324 34.63 9.64 7.85
N LEU A 325 34.39 8.44 7.36
CA LEU A 325 34.52 7.21 8.15
C LEU A 325 35.96 6.97 8.58
N THR A 326 36.91 7.12 7.65
CA THR A 326 38.35 7.01 7.95
C THR A 326 38.80 8.10 8.95
N GLY A 327 38.30 9.32 8.80
CA GLY A 327 38.54 10.41 9.74
C GLY A 327 38.00 10.10 11.14
N ALA A 328 36.79 9.61 11.25
CA ALA A 328 36.14 9.21 12.53
C ALA A 328 36.90 8.04 13.19
N ALA A 329 37.27 7.03 12.41
CA ALA A 329 38.02 5.85 12.90
C ALA A 329 39.41 6.23 13.47
N ARG A 330 40.08 7.18 12.88
CA ARG A 330 41.39 7.68 13.39
C ARG A 330 41.32 8.15 14.83
N TYR A 331 40.18 8.72 15.22
CA TYR A 331 39.94 9.23 16.56
C TYR A 331 39.14 8.28 17.43
N GLY A 332 38.76 7.11 16.93
CA GLY A 332 37.90 6.17 17.65
C GLY A 332 36.50 6.74 17.96
N THR A 333 35.98 7.60 17.10
CA THR A 333 34.73 8.32 17.32
C THR A 333 33.60 7.64 16.57
N PRO A 334 32.44 7.37 17.22
CA PRO A 334 31.27 6.85 16.53
C PRO A 334 30.81 7.80 15.43
N PHE A 335 30.38 7.22 14.31
CA PHE A 335 29.84 7.96 13.17
C PHE A 335 28.47 7.43 12.77
N GLN A 336 27.53 8.32 12.52
CA GLN A 336 26.19 7.95 12.07
C GLN A 336 26.09 8.04 10.57
N VAL A 337 25.86 6.91 9.92
CA VAL A 337 25.73 6.79 8.47
C VAL A 337 24.26 6.74 8.09
N THR A 338 23.81 7.67 7.25
CA THR A 338 22.44 7.68 6.71
C THR A 338 22.37 6.92 5.38
N LEU A 339 21.19 6.45 5.03
CA LEU A 339 20.95 5.82 3.73
C LEU A 339 21.23 6.81 2.58
N HIS A 340 20.92 8.10 2.79
CA HIS A 340 21.26 9.17 1.85
C HIS A 340 22.76 9.24 1.55
N GLN A 341 23.59 9.24 2.60
CA GLN A 341 25.04 9.26 2.42
C GLN A 341 25.55 8.03 1.66
N LEU A 342 25.03 6.83 1.98
CA LEU A 342 25.38 5.61 1.25
C LEU A 342 24.91 5.60 -0.22
N ALA A 343 23.88 6.38 -0.55
CA ALA A 343 23.40 6.53 -1.91
C ALA A 343 24.19 7.59 -2.70
N ALA A 344 24.50 8.70 -2.05
CA ALA A 344 25.19 9.84 -2.67
C ALA A 344 26.71 9.65 -2.80
N HIS A 345 27.31 8.91 -1.86
CA HIS A 345 28.77 8.70 -1.79
C HIS A 345 29.08 7.20 -1.76
N PRO A 346 29.31 6.56 -2.92
CA PRO A 346 29.70 5.15 -2.97
C PRO A 346 30.97 4.88 -2.19
N ILE A 347 30.95 3.83 -1.37
CA ILE A 347 32.11 3.41 -0.57
C ILE A 347 32.45 1.95 -0.84
N GLN A 348 33.73 1.60 -0.62
CA GLN A 348 34.20 0.23 -0.52
C GLN A 348 34.64 -0.02 0.91
N VAL A 349 34.00 -1.02 1.57
CA VAL A 349 34.39 -1.42 2.93
C VAL A 349 35.47 -2.48 2.83
N SER A 350 36.58 -2.27 3.52
CA SER A 350 37.76 -3.16 3.47
C SER A 350 38.13 -3.61 4.88
N CYS A 351 37.48 -4.67 5.36
CA CYS A 351 37.83 -5.30 6.64
C CYS A 351 37.53 -6.80 6.58
N PRO A 352 38.32 -7.64 7.29
CA PRO A 352 38.10 -9.08 7.30
C PRO A 352 36.90 -9.47 8.16
N ARG A 353 36.45 -8.62 9.09
CA ARG A 353 35.35 -8.88 9.99
C ARG A 353 34.68 -7.60 10.43
N ILE A 354 33.35 -7.67 10.58
CA ILE A 354 32.54 -6.66 11.25
C ILE A 354 31.80 -7.30 12.42
N PHE A 355 31.83 -6.64 13.57
CA PHE A 355 31.00 -6.97 14.72
C PHE A 355 29.74 -6.15 14.68
N VAL A 356 28.62 -6.74 15.09
CA VAL A 356 27.32 -6.08 15.15
C VAL A 356 26.76 -6.24 16.55
N CYS A 357 26.33 -5.13 17.15
CA CYS A 357 25.57 -5.07 18.39
C CYS A 357 24.22 -4.42 18.16
N GLU A 358 23.24 -4.69 19.02
CA GLU A 358 21.91 -4.11 18.95
C GLU A 358 21.83 -2.79 19.72
N ASN A 359 22.49 -2.72 20.88
CA ASN A 359 22.33 -1.61 21.81
C ASN A 359 23.48 -0.59 21.69
N PRO A 360 23.18 0.72 21.55
CA PRO A 360 24.18 1.79 21.51
C PRO A 360 25.06 1.85 22.78
N ALA A 361 24.63 1.27 23.89
CA ALA A 361 25.42 1.25 25.12
C ALA A 361 26.72 0.46 24.96
N VAL A 362 26.67 -0.68 24.24
CA VAL A 362 27.86 -1.49 23.94
C VAL A 362 28.84 -0.70 23.06
N LEU A 363 28.35 -0.08 21.99
CA LEU A 363 29.20 0.72 21.11
C LEU A 363 29.79 1.95 21.86
N ARG A 364 29.03 2.58 22.74
CA ARG A 364 29.49 3.69 23.57
C ARG A 364 30.62 3.26 24.50
N ARG A 365 30.48 2.10 25.14
CA ARG A 365 31.54 1.52 25.97
C ARG A 365 32.77 1.16 25.15
N ALA A 366 32.61 0.52 23.99
CA ALA A 366 33.70 0.20 23.09
C ALA A 366 34.46 1.45 22.63
N CYS A 367 33.76 2.53 22.34
CA CYS A 367 34.35 3.82 22.05
C CYS A 367 35.18 4.37 23.23
N ALA A 368 34.63 4.35 24.44
CA ALA A 368 35.26 4.91 25.62
C ALA A 368 36.49 4.09 26.09
N GLU A 369 36.41 2.76 26.03
CA GLU A 369 37.42 1.85 26.58
C GLU A 369 38.48 1.45 25.55
N LEU A 370 38.13 1.29 24.28
CA LEU A 370 39.03 0.83 23.22
C LEU A 370 39.40 1.94 22.21
N GLY A 371 38.53 2.92 22.02
CA GLY A 371 38.75 4.03 21.10
C GLY A 371 39.14 3.57 19.68
N ALA A 372 40.20 4.12 19.14
CA ALA A 372 40.68 3.75 17.81
C ALA A 372 41.23 2.32 17.69
N ALA A 373 41.48 1.62 18.82
CA ALA A 373 41.92 0.23 18.82
C ALA A 373 40.73 -0.78 18.73
N CYS A 374 39.49 -0.31 18.82
CA CYS A 374 38.30 -1.16 18.64
C CYS A 374 38.23 -1.65 17.19
N PRO A 375 37.97 -2.97 16.96
CA PRO A 375 37.68 -3.44 15.60
C PRO A 375 36.39 -2.83 15.06
N PRO A 376 36.10 -2.97 13.74
CA PRO A 376 34.88 -2.45 13.13
C PRO A 376 33.65 -2.95 13.86
N LEU A 377 32.88 -2.02 14.46
CA LEU A 377 31.66 -2.31 15.21
C LEU A 377 30.50 -1.50 14.61
N VAL A 378 29.40 -2.19 14.34
CA VAL A 378 28.17 -1.63 13.78
C VAL A 378 27.03 -1.82 14.79
N CYS A 379 26.24 -0.79 15.06
CA CYS A 379 25.10 -0.88 15.97
C CYS A 379 23.80 -0.68 15.19
N THR A 380 22.82 -1.57 15.40
CA THR A 380 21.51 -1.51 14.74
C THR A 380 20.57 -0.50 15.38
N GLU A 381 20.78 -0.10 16.64
CA GLU A 381 19.88 0.74 17.42
C GLU A 381 18.46 0.13 17.49
N GLY A 382 18.36 -1.16 17.77
CA GLY A 382 17.16 -1.99 17.73
C GLY A 382 16.99 -2.68 16.36
N ARG A 383 15.81 -2.61 15.74
CA ARG A 383 15.60 -3.28 14.44
C ARG A 383 16.51 -2.72 13.34
N PRO A 384 17.21 -3.61 12.59
CA PRO A 384 18.07 -3.21 11.48
C PRO A 384 17.36 -2.31 10.48
N SER A 385 17.97 -1.15 10.19
CA SER A 385 17.47 -0.16 9.23
C SER A 385 17.89 -0.54 7.80
N THR A 386 17.30 0.13 6.78
CA THR A 386 17.74 -0.02 5.39
C THR A 386 19.21 0.42 5.22
N ALA A 387 19.65 1.46 5.95
CA ALA A 387 21.06 1.89 5.96
C ALA A 387 21.97 0.78 6.51
N PHE A 388 21.57 0.10 7.59
CA PHE A 388 22.29 -1.06 8.12
C PHE A 388 22.42 -2.16 7.06
N HIS A 389 21.31 -2.56 6.45
CA HIS A 389 21.31 -3.63 5.44
C HIS A 389 22.18 -3.29 4.24
N ARG A 390 22.18 -2.03 3.79
CA ARG A 390 23.03 -1.59 2.68
C ARG A 390 24.49 -1.59 3.06
N LEU A 391 24.85 -1.06 4.23
CA LEU A 391 26.22 -1.01 4.72
C LEU A 391 26.82 -2.40 4.93
N VAL A 392 26.10 -3.26 5.64
CA VAL A 392 26.52 -4.64 5.90
C VAL A 392 26.62 -5.45 4.60
N GLY A 393 25.67 -5.23 3.67
CA GLY A 393 25.72 -5.85 2.34
C GLY A 393 26.97 -5.48 1.56
N LEU A 394 27.45 -4.22 1.64
CA LEU A 394 28.71 -3.78 1.05
C LEU A 394 29.92 -4.46 1.71
N ALA A 395 29.94 -4.53 3.05
CA ALA A 395 31.03 -5.15 3.79
C ALA A 395 31.14 -6.66 3.51
N VAL A 396 30.02 -7.39 3.60
CA VAL A 396 29.98 -8.85 3.34
C VAL A 396 30.24 -9.14 1.85
N GLY A 397 29.74 -8.33 0.94
CA GLY A 397 30.03 -8.43 -0.49
C GLY A 397 31.51 -8.23 -0.82
N ALA A 398 32.25 -7.46 0.00
CA ALA A 398 33.71 -7.30 -0.07
C ALA A 398 34.49 -8.41 0.66
N GLY A 399 33.80 -9.37 1.29
CA GLY A 399 34.41 -10.55 1.94
C GLY A 399 34.53 -10.46 3.47
N ALA A 400 33.92 -9.46 4.11
CA ALA A 400 33.92 -9.37 5.57
C ALA A 400 33.07 -10.50 6.21
N GLU A 401 33.60 -11.14 7.25
CA GLU A 401 32.78 -12.00 8.13
C GLU A 401 31.91 -11.12 9.04
N LEU A 402 30.61 -11.45 9.10
CA LEU A 402 29.66 -10.81 10.02
C LEU A 402 29.55 -11.60 11.32
N TRP A 403 29.74 -10.94 12.46
CA TRP A 403 29.53 -11.50 13.78
C TRP A 403 28.47 -10.68 14.52
N TYR A 404 27.33 -11.30 14.84
CA TYR A 404 26.15 -10.63 15.37
C TYR A 404 25.90 -11.01 16.84
N HIS A 405 25.67 -9.98 17.66
CA HIS A 405 25.15 -10.08 19.03
C HIS A 405 23.89 -9.21 19.15
N GLY A 406 22.94 -9.63 19.98
CA GLY A 406 21.74 -8.88 20.33
C GLY A 406 21.13 -9.38 21.64
N ASP A 407 20.00 -8.82 22.02
CA ASP A 407 19.32 -9.17 23.26
C ASP A 407 18.84 -10.63 23.27
N PHE A 408 18.92 -11.27 24.42
CA PHE A 408 18.29 -12.57 24.67
C PHE A 408 16.84 -12.37 25.09
N ASP A 409 16.04 -11.85 24.16
CA ASP A 409 14.60 -11.92 24.18
C ASP A 409 14.09 -12.47 22.82
N TRP A 410 12.80 -12.81 22.72
CA TRP A 410 12.32 -13.44 21.48
C TRP A 410 12.44 -12.54 20.25
N PRO A 411 12.16 -11.21 20.33
CA PRO A 411 12.45 -10.28 19.23
C PRO A 411 13.94 -10.23 18.86
N GLY A 412 14.86 -10.14 19.82
CA GLY A 412 16.30 -10.08 19.57
C GLY A 412 16.83 -11.35 18.92
N VAL A 413 16.40 -12.55 19.40
CA VAL A 413 16.72 -13.83 18.74
C VAL A 413 16.17 -13.90 17.32
N ALA A 414 14.97 -13.39 17.07
CA ALA A 414 14.39 -13.36 15.73
C ALA A 414 15.19 -12.43 14.79
N ILE A 415 15.58 -11.24 15.25
CA ILE A 415 16.41 -10.31 14.49
C ILE A 415 17.77 -10.93 14.18
N ALA A 416 18.41 -11.57 15.17
CA ALA A 416 19.69 -12.26 15.00
C ALA A 416 19.58 -13.36 13.93
N ALA A 417 18.51 -14.18 13.98
CA ALA A 417 18.28 -15.25 13.01
C ALA A 417 18.15 -14.70 11.59
N ASP A 418 17.37 -13.62 11.40
CA ASP A 418 17.19 -12.99 10.10
C ASP A 418 18.50 -12.41 9.54
N VAL A 419 19.27 -11.71 10.37
CA VAL A 419 20.55 -11.09 9.94
C VAL A 419 21.58 -12.17 9.63
N ILE A 420 21.75 -13.17 10.49
CA ILE A 420 22.69 -14.27 10.30
C ILE A 420 22.36 -15.06 9.03
N ALA A 421 21.09 -15.41 8.84
CA ALA A 421 20.65 -16.14 7.64
C ALA A 421 20.87 -15.33 6.35
N ARG A 422 20.56 -14.02 6.37
CA ARG A 422 20.66 -13.14 5.22
C ARG A 422 22.10 -12.93 4.73
N TYR A 423 23.05 -12.84 5.64
CA TYR A 423 24.45 -12.49 5.33
C TYR A 423 25.44 -13.64 5.51
N GLY A 424 24.99 -14.84 5.88
CA GLY A 424 25.88 -15.96 6.22
C GLY A 424 26.75 -15.66 7.44
N GLY A 425 26.20 -14.85 8.37
CA GLY A 425 26.93 -14.41 9.56
C GLY A 425 27.06 -15.48 10.64
N ARG A 426 27.76 -15.13 11.72
CA ARG A 426 27.95 -15.96 12.90
C ARG A 426 27.34 -15.30 14.13
N ALA A 427 26.78 -16.10 15.02
CA ALA A 427 26.38 -15.64 16.33
C ALA A 427 27.63 -15.33 17.18
N TRP A 428 27.66 -14.14 17.78
CA TRP A 428 28.72 -13.67 18.66
C TRP A 428 28.19 -13.61 20.08
N ARG A 429 28.68 -14.47 20.95
CA ARG A 429 28.19 -14.58 22.35
C ARG A 429 26.67 -14.75 22.46
N MET A 430 26.07 -15.52 21.57
CA MET A 430 24.63 -15.80 21.58
C MET A 430 24.33 -17.30 21.68
N SER A 431 25.10 -18.06 22.45
CA SER A 431 24.82 -19.46 22.76
C SER A 431 23.94 -19.63 24.00
N ALA A 432 23.41 -20.83 24.19
CA ALA A 432 22.72 -21.21 25.42
C ALA A 432 23.60 -21.04 26.66
N SER A 433 24.90 -21.35 26.54
CA SER A 433 25.87 -21.17 27.64
C SER A 433 26.09 -19.68 27.94
N ASP A 434 26.22 -18.80 26.94
CA ASP A 434 26.36 -17.37 27.17
C ASP A 434 25.12 -16.81 27.87
N TYR A 435 23.92 -17.22 27.42
CA TYR A 435 22.66 -16.86 28.06
C TYR A 435 22.60 -17.28 29.52
N LEU A 436 22.88 -18.56 29.81
CA LEU A 436 22.79 -19.11 31.18
C LEU A 436 23.79 -18.47 32.13
N LEU A 437 24.98 -18.10 31.66
CA LEU A 437 25.98 -17.37 32.44
C LEU A 437 25.53 -15.95 32.81
N ALA A 438 24.77 -15.32 31.98
CA ALA A 438 24.29 -13.96 32.18
C ALA A 438 22.87 -13.89 32.78
N ALA A 439 22.13 -14.99 32.75
CA ALA A 439 20.75 -15.04 33.23
C ALA A 439 20.67 -14.82 34.74
N SER A 440 19.84 -13.88 35.13
CA SER A 440 19.49 -13.58 36.51
C SER A 440 17.99 -13.33 36.64
N GLU A 441 17.48 -13.24 37.86
CA GLU A 441 16.09 -12.76 38.04
C GLU A 441 15.94 -11.33 37.48
N GLY A 442 14.97 -11.13 36.58
CA GLY A 442 14.79 -9.87 35.88
C GLY A 442 13.48 -9.81 35.11
N VAL A 443 13.52 -9.16 33.94
CA VAL A 443 12.36 -8.98 33.10
C VAL A 443 11.94 -10.34 32.49
N ARG A 444 10.67 -10.70 32.66
CA ARG A 444 10.15 -11.95 32.08
C ARG A 444 10.09 -11.89 30.56
N LEU A 445 10.46 -12.97 29.91
CA LEU A 445 10.29 -13.15 28.47
C LEU A 445 8.82 -13.00 28.08
N ARG A 446 8.58 -12.30 26.96
CA ARG A 446 7.26 -12.08 26.39
C ARG A 446 7.26 -12.46 24.91
N GLY A 447 6.12 -12.96 24.41
CA GLY A 447 5.95 -13.36 23.03
C GLY A 447 6.15 -14.86 22.81
N GLU A 448 6.11 -15.27 21.54
CA GLU A 448 6.26 -16.67 21.14
C GLU A 448 7.74 -17.06 21.06
N PRO A 449 8.11 -18.26 21.55
CA PRO A 449 9.48 -18.75 21.48
C PRO A 449 10.00 -18.89 20.05
N VAL A 450 11.18 -18.34 19.79
CA VAL A 450 11.86 -18.36 18.49
C VAL A 450 13.02 -19.36 18.50
N ASN A 451 13.25 -20.05 17.37
CA ASN A 451 14.39 -20.93 17.20
C ASN A 451 15.67 -20.11 16.90
N ALA A 452 16.78 -20.51 17.48
CA ALA A 452 18.11 -20.02 17.16
C ALA A 452 18.83 -21.07 16.28
N PRO A 453 18.93 -20.86 14.94
CA PRO A 453 19.51 -21.88 14.05
C PRO A 453 20.98 -22.20 14.34
N TRP A 454 21.70 -21.29 15.00
CA TRP A 454 23.11 -21.46 15.39
C TRP A 454 23.32 -22.25 16.68
N ASP A 455 22.28 -22.36 17.53
CA ASP A 455 22.31 -23.10 18.79
C ASP A 455 20.89 -23.59 19.15
N PRO A 456 20.57 -24.86 18.86
CA PRO A 456 19.26 -25.45 19.17
C PRO A 456 18.88 -25.48 20.66
N GLU A 457 19.86 -25.42 21.57
CA GLU A 457 19.62 -25.46 23.01
C GLU A 457 19.19 -24.11 23.58
N LEU A 458 19.50 -23.00 22.88
CA LEU A 458 19.22 -21.64 23.36
C LEU A 458 17.73 -21.41 23.60
N ARG A 459 16.87 -21.83 22.67
CA ARG A 459 15.43 -21.69 22.82
C ARG A 459 14.90 -22.33 24.09
N GLU A 460 15.34 -23.55 24.40
CA GLU A 460 14.89 -24.28 25.59
C GLU A 460 15.46 -23.67 26.86
N ALA A 461 16.74 -23.29 26.87
CA ALA A 461 17.36 -22.59 27.99
C ALA A 461 16.57 -21.28 28.33
N MET A 462 16.24 -20.46 27.33
CA MET A 462 15.47 -19.24 27.54
C MET A 462 14.03 -19.53 28.01
N ARG A 463 13.39 -20.57 27.47
CA ARG A 463 12.04 -21.00 27.86
C ARG A 463 11.96 -21.44 29.31
N VAL A 464 12.95 -22.24 29.76
CA VAL A 464 13.02 -22.77 31.13
C VAL A 464 13.33 -21.68 32.14
N THR A 465 14.30 -20.83 31.84
CA THR A 465 14.70 -19.72 32.72
C THR A 465 13.62 -18.64 32.78
N GLY A 466 12.98 -18.32 31.63
CA GLY A 466 11.83 -17.42 31.54
C GLY A 466 12.14 -15.92 31.68
N HIS A 467 13.43 -15.54 31.68
CA HIS A 467 13.86 -14.15 31.83
C HIS A 467 14.66 -13.67 30.61
N ALA A 468 14.48 -12.41 30.24
CA ALA A 468 15.28 -11.75 29.22
C ALA A 468 16.65 -11.36 29.80
N VAL A 469 17.69 -11.43 28.95
CA VAL A 469 19.01 -10.88 29.24
C VAL A 469 19.34 -9.86 28.19
N TYR A 470 19.55 -8.63 28.60
CA TYR A 470 19.87 -7.54 27.71
C TYR A 470 21.38 -7.46 27.45
N GLU A 471 21.74 -6.97 26.29
CA GLU A 471 23.12 -6.91 25.77
C GLU A 471 24.10 -6.24 26.73
N GLU A 472 23.67 -5.23 27.50
CA GLU A 472 24.49 -4.55 28.47
C GLU A 472 25.01 -5.48 29.58
N THR A 473 24.30 -6.54 29.88
CA THR A 473 24.71 -7.53 30.92
C THR A 473 25.97 -8.29 30.49
N LEU A 474 26.14 -8.50 29.16
CA LEU A 474 27.33 -9.15 28.59
C LEU A 474 28.40 -8.15 28.14
N GLY A 475 28.21 -6.86 28.42
CA GLY A 475 29.10 -5.80 27.96
C GLY A 475 30.57 -6.05 28.23
N ASP A 476 30.95 -6.59 29.40
CA ASP A 476 32.35 -6.89 29.74
C ASP A 476 32.95 -8.00 28.87
N GLN A 477 32.18 -9.06 28.60
CA GLN A 477 32.58 -10.15 27.73
C GLN A 477 32.72 -9.72 26.27
N LEU A 478 31.76 -8.91 25.81
CA LEU A 478 31.78 -8.36 24.46
C LEU A 478 33.00 -7.45 24.26
N LEU A 479 33.29 -6.58 25.22
CA LEU A 479 34.46 -5.70 25.14
C LEU A 479 35.79 -6.48 25.22
N ALA A 480 35.86 -7.51 26.05
CA ALA A 480 37.02 -8.38 26.11
C ALA A 480 37.30 -9.08 24.77
N ASP A 481 36.27 -9.54 24.09
CA ASP A 481 36.39 -10.12 22.74
C ASP A 481 36.87 -9.09 21.72
N LEU A 482 36.29 -7.88 21.72
CA LEU A 482 36.71 -6.78 20.84
C LEU A 482 38.18 -6.39 21.10
N ALA A 483 38.59 -6.31 22.37
CA ALA A 483 39.97 -5.98 22.75
C ALA A 483 41.01 -7.02 22.29
N THR A 484 40.62 -8.31 22.30
CA THR A 484 41.51 -9.41 21.88
C THR A 484 41.56 -9.57 20.35
N TYR A 485 40.57 -9.08 19.65
CA TYR A 485 40.54 -9.14 18.19
C TYR A 485 41.51 -8.14 17.60
N ARG A 486 42.64 -8.62 17.04
CA ARG A 486 43.57 -7.79 16.29
C ARG A 486 43.28 -7.90 14.81
N LEU A 487 43.04 -6.76 14.16
CA LEU A 487 43.07 -6.72 12.70
C LEU A 487 44.45 -7.27 12.27
N ARG A 488 44.45 -8.39 11.55
CA ARG A 488 45.66 -8.87 10.90
C ARG A 488 45.99 -7.82 9.83
N ALA A 489 47.07 -7.07 10.05
CA ALA A 489 47.65 -6.09 9.15
C ALA A 489 48.04 -6.73 7.82
#